data_90e7392f322e864b484bbf92b9f209df
#
_entry.id   90e7392f322e864b484bbf92b9f209df
#
_cell.length_a   1.000
_cell.length_b   1.000
_cell.length_c   1.000
_cell.angle_alpha   90.00
_cell.angle_beta   90.00
_cell.angle_gamma   90.00
#
_symmetry.space_group_name_H-M   'P 1'
#
loop_
_entity.id
_entity.type
_entity.pdbx_description
1 polymer ?
#
loop_
_entity_poly.entity_id
_entity_poly.type
_entity_poly.pdbx_seq_one_letter_code
_entity_poly.pdbx_strand_id
1 'polypeptide(L)'
;MKAVIPVAGAGTKLRPLTYTQPKALIPIAGKTILSHIVDQLSEAGITEFIFIVGYLGEKIQDYVKQTYPNLTTHFVYQNERQGTGHAVELTKQLIGDEPIFVALGDTICEFDVKEIIDSPDSMIGIRKVDDPRDFGVATIDENGFIEHLVEKPAIPKSNMALVGLYKINETAVLFECLQQLFVENITTRGEYNLTDALACMIQKGTRFRSFKVANWFDCGKKESILETNATLLKKMGGHVPAADIYKDTIIIHPVSIAAGCTISNAIIGPHVAIGPNTTITQSIIRDSIIGGYTNLHEVVLDNSLIGSDASVKGLSRSLNIGDNTEIDFG
;
A
#
# COMPACT_ATOMS: atom_id res chain seq x y z
N MET A 1 9.39 -4.61 -19.52
CA MET A 1 8.16 -4.28 -18.75
C MET A 1 8.50 -3.32 -17.65
N LYS A 2 7.71 -2.27 -17.45
CA LYS A 2 7.88 -1.24 -16.41
C LYS A 2 6.78 -1.39 -15.35
N ALA A 3 7.10 -1.15 -14.08
CA ALA A 3 6.09 -1.05 -13.04
C ALA A 3 5.59 0.39 -12.91
N VAL A 4 4.28 0.59 -12.84
CA VAL A 4 3.63 1.89 -12.63
C VAL A 4 2.93 1.86 -11.27
N ILE A 5 3.36 2.74 -10.36
CA ILE A 5 2.87 2.74 -8.97
C ILE A 5 2.25 4.10 -8.63
N PRO A 6 0.91 4.22 -8.71
CA PRO A 6 0.21 5.42 -8.28
C PRO A 6 0.25 5.57 -6.75
N VAL A 7 0.90 6.62 -6.26
CA VAL A 7 1.06 6.96 -4.83
C VAL A 7 0.73 8.43 -4.53
N ALA A 8 -0.04 9.09 -5.41
CA ALA A 8 -0.38 10.51 -5.29
C ALA A 8 -1.47 10.82 -4.23
N GLY A 9 -2.09 9.80 -3.64
CA GLY A 9 -3.19 9.94 -2.72
C GLY A 9 -2.81 10.59 -1.37
N ALA A 10 -3.67 11.47 -0.83
CA ALA A 10 -3.42 12.15 0.45
C ALA A 10 -3.67 11.30 1.69
N GLY A 11 -4.25 10.11 1.56
CA GLY A 11 -4.51 9.21 2.71
C GLY A 11 -5.41 9.82 3.79
N THR A 12 -6.43 10.60 3.43
CA THR A 12 -7.24 11.40 4.36
C THR A 12 -7.89 10.61 5.49
N LYS A 13 -8.21 9.33 5.26
CA LYS A 13 -8.80 8.42 6.27
C LYS A 13 -7.82 8.03 7.39
N LEU A 14 -6.52 8.26 7.18
CA LEU A 14 -5.45 7.94 8.13
C LEU A 14 -4.89 9.18 8.85
N ARG A 15 -5.57 10.32 8.70
CA ARG A 15 -5.23 11.50 9.50
C ARG A 15 -5.44 11.21 10.99
N PRO A 16 -4.59 11.76 11.90
CA PRO A 16 -3.60 12.82 11.66
C PRO A 16 -2.25 12.34 11.08
N LEU A 17 -1.95 11.04 11.04
CA LEU A 17 -0.67 10.49 10.63
C LEU A 17 -0.26 10.98 9.22
N THR A 18 -1.20 11.01 8.28
CA THR A 18 -0.95 11.41 6.89
C THR A 18 -0.92 12.93 6.65
N TYR A 19 -0.87 13.75 7.70
CA TYR A 19 -0.50 15.16 7.52
C TYR A 19 0.99 15.34 7.22
N THR A 20 1.83 14.47 7.78
CA THR A 20 3.28 14.57 7.70
C THR A 20 3.92 13.39 6.97
N GLN A 21 3.23 12.24 6.92
CA GLN A 21 3.74 11.01 6.31
C GLN A 21 2.87 10.59 5.12
N PRO A 22 3.43 10.39 3.90
CA PRO A 22 2.67 9.80 2.81
C PRO A 22 2.12 8.42 3.19
N LYS A 23 0.87 8.11 2.82
CA LYS A 23 0.25 6.80 3.09
C LYS A 23 1.15 5.63 2.69
N ALA A 24 1.76 5.70 1.51
CA ALA A 24 2.63 4.66 0.97
C ALA A 24 3.90 4.40 1.82
N LEU A 25 4.29 5.36 2.66
CA LEU A 25 5.44 5.24 3.56
C LEU A 25 5.07 4.86 5.00
N ILE A 26 3.81 4.60 5.30
CA ILE A 26 3.41 4.07 6.62
C ILE A 26 4.06 2.70 6.82
N PRO A 27 4.74 2.49 7.97
CA PRO A 27 5.38 1.20 8.27
C PRO A 27 4.35 0.13 8.63
N ILE A 28 4.52 -1.07 8.06
CA ILE A 28 3.75 -2.28 8.39
C ILE A 28 4.73 -3.44 8.47
N ALA A 29 4.73 -4.19 9.55
CA ALA A 29 5.63 -5.32 9.79
C ALA A 29 7.12 -5.00 9.56
N GLY A 30 7.55 -3.77 9.89
CA GLY A 30 8.94 -3.34 9.78
C GLY A 30 9.37 -2.78 8.42
N LYS A 31 8.49 -2.75 7.41
CA LYS A 31 8.72 -2.15 6.08
C LYS A 31 7.61 -1.17 5.74
N THR A 32 7.84 -0.23 4.83
CA THR A 32 6.76 0.63 4.34
C THR A 32 5.80 -0.13 3.43
N ILE A 33 4.56 0.34 3.28
CA ILE A 33 3.61 -0.22 2.29
C ILE A 33 4.26 -0.27 0.91
N LEU A 34 4.92 0.82 0.52
CA LEU A 34 5.61 0.92 -0.77
C LEU A 34 6.72 -0.12 -0.92
N SER A 35 7.49 -0.38 0.15
CA SER A 35 8.55 -1.39 0.10
C SER A 35 8.01 -2.81 -0.08
N HIS A 36 6.89 -3.16 0.52
CA HIS A 36 6.27 -4.46 0.28
C HIS A 36 5.94 -4.65 -1.21
N ILE A 37 5.48 -3.59 -1.90
CA ILE A 37 5.15 -3.64 -3.34
C ILE A 37 6.42 -3.69 -4.20
N VAL A 38 7.38 -2.78 -3.95
CA VAL A 38 8.60 -2.67 -4.76
C VAL A 38 9.48 -3.90 -4.62
N ASP A 39 9.68 -4.41 -3.39
CA ASP A 39 10.48 -5.62 -3.14
C ASP A 39 9.91 -6.80 -3.92
N GLN A 40 8.59 -7.04 -3.81
CA GLN A 40 7.92 -8.15 -4.49
C GLN A 40 8.06 -8.10 -6.02
N LEU A 41 7.91 -6.90 -6.62
CA LEU A 41 8.06 -6.71 -8.06
C LEU A 41 9.52 -6.80 -8.51
N SER A 42 10.45 -6.27 -7.71
CA SER A 42 11.90 -6.32 -8.00
C SER A 42 12.45 -7.75 -7.92
N GLU A 43 12.03 -8.53 -6.92
CA GLU A 43 12.39 -9.94 -6.77
C GLU A 43 11.92 -10.78 -7.97
N ALA A 44 10.83 -10.38 -8.61
CA ALA A 44 10.33 -11.01 -9.84
C ALA A 44 11.02 -10.51 -11.12
N GLY A 45 11.98 -9.58 -11.02
CA GLY A 45 12.82 -9.12 -12.13
C GLY A 45 12.40 -7.80 -12.77
N ILE A 46 11.46 -7.05 -12.21
CA ILE A 46 11.16 -5.68 -12.67
C ILE A 46 12.24 -4.75 -12.11
N THR A 47 12.92 -4.02 -13.00
CA THR A 47 14.03 -3.11 -12.65
C THR A 47 13.73 -1.64 -12.93
N GLU A 48 12.64 -1.34 -13.65
CA GLU A 48 12.24 0.02 -14.00
C GLU A 48 10.86 0.35 -13.44
N PHE A 49 10.80 1.42 -12.63
CA PHE A 49 9.61 1.84 -11.88
C PHE A 49 9.24 3.29 -12.19
N ILE A 50 7.95 3.53 -12.42
CA ILE A 50 7.37 4.85 -12.60
C ILE A 50 6.43 5.11 -11.41
N PHE A 51 6.82 6.00 -10.52
CA PHE A 51 6.02 6.42 -9.38
C PHE A 51 5.21 7.65 -9.74
N ILE A 52 3.88 7.56 -9.62
CA ILE A 52 3.02 8.73 -9.81
C ILE A 52 2.78 9.31 -8.43
N VAL A 53 3.44 10.43 -8.16
CA VAL A 53 3.48 11.09 -6.85
C VAL A 53 2.60 12.35 -6.84
N GLY A 54 2.22 12.81 -5.67
CA GLY A 54 1.41 14.02 -5.50
C GLY A 54 1.66 14.62 -4.11
N TYR A 55 0.69 14.50 -3.22
CA TYR A 55 0.82 15.00 -1.86
C TYR A 55 2.01 14.38 -1.13
N LEU A 56 2.91 15.22 -0.60
CA LEU A 56 4.19 14.81 0.00
C LEU A 56 5.06 13.93 -0.92
N GLY A 57 4.97 14.14 -2.24
CA GLY A 57 5.66 13.34 -3.25
C GLY A 57 7.18 13.36 -3.11
N GLU A 58 7.76 14.46 -2.63
CA GLU A 58 9.20 14.60 -2.36
C GLU A 58 9.68 13.57 -1.34
N LYS A 59 8.91 13.31 -0.27
CA LYS A 59 9.26 12.28 0.72
C LYS A 59 9.27 10.87 0.11
N ILE A 60 8.36 10.59 -0.82
CA ILE A 60 8.34 9.30 -1.54
C ILE A 60 9.57 9.21 -2.45
N GLN A 61 9.89 10.28 -3.18
CA GLN A 61 11.05 10.33 -4.07
C GLN A 61 12.35 10.12 -3.31
N ASP A 62 12.54 10.82 -2.19
CA ASP A 62 13.73 10.70 -1.35
C ASP A 62 13.86 9.28 -0.78
N TYR A 63 12.76 8.73 -0.27
CA TYR A 63 12.71 7.37 0.25
C TYR A 63 13.11 6.34 -0.81
N VAL A 64 12.51 6.41 -2.01
CA VAL A 64 12.78 5.48 -3.10
C VAL A 64 14.23 5.56 -3.55
N LYS A 65 14.77 6.77 -3.74
CA LYS A 65 16.17 6.97 -4.16
C LYS A 65 17.18 6.43 -3.13
N GLN A 66 16.87 6.58 -1.83
CA GLN A 66 17.74 6.10 -0.75
C GLN A 66 17.65 4.58 -0.58
N THR A 67 16.44 4.02 -0.65
CA THR A 67 16.19 2.60 -0.37
C THR A 67 16.51 1.72 -1.57
N TYR A 68 16.29 2.21 -2.79
CA TYR A 68 16.41 1.46 -4.05
C TYR A 68 17.37 2.11 -5.05
N PRO A 69 18.66 2.35 -4.69
CA PRO A 69 19.61 3.06 -5.55
C PRO A 69 19.95 2.33 -6.86
N ASN A 70 19.68 1.02 -6.92
CA ASN A 70 19.98 0.17 -8.07
C ASN A 70 18.81 0.03 -9.05
N LEU A 71 17.62 0.55 -8.72
CA LEU A 71 16.48 0.53 -9.61
C LEU A 71 16.46 1.77 -10.50
N THR A 72 16.01 1.61 -11.74
CA THR A 72 15.69 2.74 -12.61
C THR A 72 14.34 3.32 -12.17
N THR A 73 14.34 4.55 -11.67
CA THR A 73 13.13 5.16 -11.08
C THR A 73 12.79 6.48 -11.75
N HIS A 74 11.51 6.63 -12.12
CA HIS A 74 10.95 7.85 -12.68
C HIS A 74 9.84 8.36 -11.75
N PHE A 75 9.70 9.69 -11.67
CA PHE A 75 8.67 10.31 -10.84
C PHE A 75 7.83 11.27 -11.69
N VAL A 76 6.51 11.02 -11.71
CA VAL A 76 5.54 11.83 -12.43
C VAL A 76 4.61 12.48 -11.40
N TYR A 77 4.44 13.80 -11.47
CA TYR A 77 3.61 14.52 -10.50
C TYR A 77 2.16 14.61 -10.98
N GLN A 78 1.24 14.07 -10.20
CA GLN A 78 -0.20 14.27 -10.35
C GLN A 78 -0.64 15.44 -9.46
N ASN A 79 -0.61 16.66 -9.99
CA ASN A 79 -0.98 17.86 -9.25
C ASN A 79 -2.49 17.92 -8.98
N GLU A 80 -3.30 17.58 -9.97
CA GLU A 80 -4.74 17.47 -9.85
C GLU A 80 -5.16 16.01 -9.71
N ARG A 81 -5.87 15.68 -8.63
CA ARG A 81 -6.30 14.31 -8.34
C ARG A 81 -7.60 14.00 -9.06
N GLN A 82 -7.50 13.70 -10.34
CA GLN A 82 -8.65 13.39 -11.20
C GLN A 82 -8.89 11.89 -11.36
N GLY A 83 -8.31 11.06 -10.50
CA GLY A 83 -8.51 9.61 -10.50
C GLY A 83 -7.29 8.80 -10.96
N THR A 84 -7.43 7.46 -10.90
CA THR A 84 -6.36 6.51 -11.22
C THR A 84 -6.06 6.41 -12.72
N GLY A 85 -7.07 6.60 -13.57
CA GLY A 85 -6.89 6.66 -15.02
C GLY A 85 -6.09 7.90 -15.42
N HIS A 86 -6.41 9.07 -14.84
CA HIS A 86 -5.61 10.29 -15.05
C HIS A 86 -4.15 10.09 -14.59
N ALA A 87 -3.93 9.44 -13.44
CA ALA A 87 -2.60 9.16 -12.97
C ALA A 87 -1.78 8.35 -13.99
N VAL A 88 -2.36 7.28 -14.53
CA VAL A 88 -1.68 6.43 -15.53
C VAL A 88 -1.44 7.18 -16.84
N GLU A 89 -2.37 8.01 -17.31
CA GLU A 89 -2.20 8.81 -18.54
C GLU A 89 -0.96 9.70 -18.49
N LEU A 90 -0.65 10.29 -17.33
CA LEU A 90 0.54 11.13 -17.16
C LEU A 90 1.87 10.40 -17.44
N THR A 91 1.85 9.06 -17.46
CA THR A 91 3.06 8.25 -17.69
C THR A 91 3.31 7.88 -19.15
N LYS A 92 2.41 8.26 -20.05
CA LYS A 92 2.39 7.87 -21.48
C LYS A 92 3.76 7.99 -22.16
N GLN A 93 4.43 9.13 -21.99
CA GLN A 93 5.72 9.41 -22.62
C GLN A 93 6.86 8.51 -22.11
N LEU A 94 6.77 8.05 -20.84
CA LEU A 94 7.76 7.17 -20.23
C LEU A 94 7.55 5.70 -20.57
N ILE A 95 6.31 5.32 -20.87
CA ILE A 95 5.93 3.93 -21.18
C ILE A 95 6.16 3.62 -22.65
N GLY A 96 5.75 4.51 -23.56
CA GLY A 96 5.70 4.20 -24.99
C GLY A 96 4.79 3.01 -25.26
N ASP A 97 5.30 2.03 -26.01
CA ASP A 97 4.59 0.80 -26.38
C ASP A 97 4.99 -0.42 -25.53
N GLU A 98 5.75 -0.20 -24.44
CA GLU A 98 6.19 -1.32 -23.59
C GLU A 98 5.05 -1.84 -22.70
N PRO A 99 4.99 -3.17 -22.46
CA PRO A 99 4.09 -3.73 -21.46
C PRO A 99 4.34 -3.12 -20.08
N ILE A 100 3.28 -2.92 -19.30
CA ILE A 100 3.35 -2.38 -17.95
C ILE A 100 2.71 -3.31 -16.92
N PHE A 101 3.18 -3.18 -15.68
CA PHE A 101 2.52 -3.72 -14.51
C PHE A 101 2.09 -2.57 -13.60
N VAL A 102 0.79 -2.32 -13.48
CA VAL A 102 0.26 -1.31 -12.57
C VAL A 102 -0.04 -1.95 -11.23
N ALA A 103 0.51 -1.38 -10.14
CA ALA A 103 0.20 -1.78 -8.77
C ALA A 103 -0.21 -0.55 -7.97
N LEU A 104 -1.42 -0.53 -7.42
CA LEU A 104 -1.86 0.58 -6.57
C LEU A 104 -1.05 0.64 -5.29
N GLY A 105 -0.49 1.81 -4.98
CA GLY A 105 0.50 2.00 -3.91
C GLY A 105 -0.09 2.08 -2.49
N ASP A 106 -1.32 1.67 -2.32
CA ASP A 106 -2.02 1.64 -1.03
C ASP A 106 -2.53 0.24 -0.65
N THR A 107 -2.12 -0.78 -1.38
CA THR A 107 -2.60 -2.15 -1.24
C THR A 107 -1.44 -3.13 -1.25
N ILE A 108 -1.37 -4.01 -0.26
CA ILE A 108 -0.41 -5.11 -0.22
C ILE A 108 -1.14 -6.39 -0.66
N CYS A 109 -0.61 -7.07 -1.68
CA CYS A 109 -1.19 -8.30 -2.21
C CYS A 109 -0.16 -9.44 -2.18
N GLU A 110 -0.65 -10.66 -1.92
CA GLU A 110 0.15 -11.88 -2.04
C GLU A 110 -0.29 -12.68 -3.25
N PHE A 111 0.59 -12.80 -4.23
CA PHE A 111 0.38 -13.53 -5.48
C PHE A 111 1.71 -13.96 -6.07
N ASP A 112 1.69 -14.89 -7.02
CA ASP A 112 2.89 -15.26 -7.76
C ASP A 112 3.17 -14.24 -8.87
N VAL A 113 4.04 -13.29 -8.54
CA VAL A 113 4.39 -12.20 -9.47
C VAL A 113 5.05 -12.73 -10.72
N LYS A 114 5.92 -13.75 -10.60
CA LYS A 114 6.66 -14.28 -11.72
C LYS A 114 5.74 -14.97 -12.71
N GLU A 115 4.78 -15.78 -12.24
CA GLU A 115 3.75 -16.39 -13.08
C GLU A 115 2.99 -15.33 -13.89
N ILE A 116 2.62 -14.21 -13.25
CA ILE A 116 1.88 -13.15 -13.91
C ILE A 116 2.74 -12.40 -14.93
N ILE A 117 3.99 -12.07 -14.58
CA ILE A 117 4.90 -11.34 -15.49
C ILE A 117 5.23 -12.17 -16.73
N ASP A 118 5.49 -13.47 -16.56
CA ASP A 118 5.87 -14.39 -17.63
C ASP A 118 4.67 -14.79 -18.52
N SER A 119 3.43 -14.56 -18.10
CA SER A 119 2.22 -14.84 -18.88
C SER A 119 2.21 -14.06 -20.20
N PRO A 120 1.79 -14.65 -21.32
CA PRO A 120 1.60 -13.92 -22.57
C PRO A 120 0.36 -13.00 -22.55
N ASP A 121 -0.58 -13.23 -21.63
CA ASP A 121 -1.85 -12.53 -21.57
C ASP A 121 -1.73 -11.20 -20.78
N SER A 122 -2.54 -10.21 -21.12
CA SER A 122 -2.88 -9.12 -20.21
C SER A 122 -3.74 -9.66 -19.06
N MET A 123 -3.48 -9.22 -17.81
CA MET A 123 -4.05 -9.86 -16.63
C MET A 123 -4.54 -8.84 -15.60
N ILE A 124 -5.62 -9.17 -14.89
CA ILE A 124 -6.19 -8.36 -13.83
C ILE A 124 -6.33 -9.17 -12.55
N GLY A 125 -5.77 -8.63 -11.46
CA GLY A 125 -5.88 -9.22 -10.12
C GLY A 125 -7.28 -9.02 -9.53
N ILE A 126 -7.86 -10.12 -9.03
CA ILE A 126 -9.20 -10.15 -8.47
C ILE A 126 -9.23 -10.89 -7.13
N ARG A 127 -10.21 -10.51 -6.30
CA ARG A 127 -10.55 -11.25 -5.08
C ARG A 127 -12.05 -11.25 -4.85
N LYS A 128 -12.57 -12.37 -4.35
CA LYS A 128 -13.95 -12.45 -3.89
C LYS A 128 -14.09 -11.71 -2.55
N VAL A 129 -15.06 -10.82 -2.45
CA VAL A 129 -15.37 -10.04 -1.25
C VAL A 129 -16.86 -10.14 -0.92
N ASP A 130 -17.24 -9.86 0.33
CA ASP A 130 -18.64 -9.88 0.76
C ASP A 130 -19.42 -8.67 0.21
N ASP A 131 -18.82 -7.48 0.25
CA ASP A 131 -19.39 -6.25 -0.29
C ASP A 131 -18.42 -5.56 -1.27
N PRO A 132 -18.66 -5.66 -2.59
CA PRO A 132 -17.77 -5.10 -3.60
C PRO A 132 -18.08 -3.64 -4.00
N ARG A 133 -19.05 -2.96 -3.38
CA ARG A 133 -19.56 -1.64 -3.83
C ARG A 133 -18.53 -0.51 -3.77
N ASP A 134 -17.46 -0.67 -3.01
CA ASP A 134 -16.38 0.32 -2.91
C ASP A 134 -15.22 0.08 -3.90
N PHE A 135 -15.30 -0.98 -4.71
CA PHE A 135 -14.25 -1.44 -5.61
C PHE A 135 -14.73 -1.50 -7.07
N GLY A 136 -13.80 -1.56 -7.99
CA GLY A 136 -14.07 -2.06 -9.32
C GLY A 136 -14.51 -3.53 -9.26
N VAL A 137 -15.48 -3.93 -10.05
CA VAL A 137 -16.05 -5.28 -10.06
C VAL A 137 -15.94 -5.92 -11.42
N ALA A 138 -15.49 -7.17 -11.46
CA ALA A 138 -15.37 -7.97 -12.68
C ALA A 138 -16.44 -9.05 -12.78
N THR A 139 -16.97 -9.28 -13.99
CA THR A 139 -17.60 -10.56 -14.38
C THR A 139 -16.63 -11.35 -15.24
N ILE A 140 -16.64 -12.67 -15.09
CA ILE A 140 -15.61 -13.57 -15.65
C ILE A 140 -16.31 -14.71 -16.36
N ASP A 141 -15.83 -15.07 -17.56
CA ASP A 141 -16.31 -16.21 -18.33
C ASP A 141 -15.81 -17.56 -17.77
N GLU A 142 -16.30 -18.66 -18.36
CA GLU A 142 -15.94 -20.03 -17.95
C GLU A 142 -14.44 -20.33 -18.17
N ASN A 143 -13.75 -19.57 -19.02
CA ASN A 143 -12.33 -19.73 -19.36
C ASN A 143 -11.40 -18.85 -18.51
N GLY A 144 -11.97 -18.06 -17.58
CA GLY A 144 -11.22 -17.15 -16.69
C GLY A 144 -10.89 -15.79 -17.31
N PHE A 145 -11.51 -15.44 -18.46
CA PHE A 145 -11.37 -14.11 -19.04
C PHE A 145 -12.43 -13.16 -18.49
N ILE A 146 -12.05 -11.90 -18.40
CA ILE A 146 -12.94 -10.84 -17.92
C ILE A 146 -13.85 -10.41 -19.06
N GLU A 147 -15.17 -10.49 -18.85
CA GLU A 147 -16.20 -10.05 -19.78
C GLU A 147 -16.59 -8.59 -19.59
N HIS A 148 -16.76 -8.17 -18.32
CA HIS A 148 -17.16 -6.80 -17.99
C HIS A 148 -16.43 -6.31 -16.75
N LEU A 149 -16.15 -5.00 -16.76
CA LEU A 149 -15.64 -4.25 -15.62
C LEU A 149 -16.56 -3.08 -15.33
N VAL A 150 -16.86 -2.85 -14.06
CA VAL A 150 -17.65 -1.70 -13.61
C VAL A 150 -17.03 -1.11 -12.36
N GLU A 151 -16.70 0.17 -12.37
CA GLU A 151 -16.14 0.87 -11.21
C GLU A 151 -17.25 1.18 -10.21
N LYS A 152 -17.07 0.75 -8.96
CA LYS A 152 -17.95 1.04 -7.80
C LYS A 152 -19.45 0.98 -8.09
N PRO A 153 -19.96 -0.14 -8.60
CA PRO A 153 -21.36 -0.25 -9.00
C PRO A 153 -22.31 -0.13 -7.80
N ALA A 154 -23.40 0.61 -7.96
CA ALA A 154 -24.45 0.71 -6.93
C ALA A 154 -25.12 -0.65 -6.68
N ILE A 155 -25.29 -1.45 -7.74
CA ILE A 155 -25.81 -2.82 -7.70
C ILE A 155 -24.80 -3.73 -8.40
N PRO A 156 -23.92 -4.42 -7.61
CA PRO A 156 -22.93 -5.32 -8.17
C PRO A 156 -23.56 -6.55 -8.81
N LYS A 157 -23.11 -6.94 -10.01
CA LYS A 157 -23.49 -8.19 -10.67
C LYS A 157 -22.57 -9.37 -10.30
N SER A 158 -21.47 -9.09 -9.63
CA SER A 158 -20.47 -10.06 -9.19
C SER A 158 -19.87 -9.59 -7.87
N ASN A 159 -19.28 -10.48 -7.11
CA ASN A 159 -18.50 -10.17 -5.92
C ASN A 159 -16.98 -10.29 -6.12
N MET A 160 -16.53 -10.34 -7.38
CA MET A 160 -15.13 -10.34 -7.74
C MET A 160 -14.61 -8.90 -7.82
N ALA A 161 -14.00 -8.42 -6.73
CA ALA A 161 -13.41 -7.09 -6.65
C ALA A 161 -12.03 -7.04 -7.32
N LEU A 162 -11.73 -5.94 -7.99
CA LEU A 162 -10.39 -5.64 -8.49
C LEU A 162 -9.49 -5.25 -7.32
N VAL A 163 -8.30 -5.83 -7.25
CA VAL A 163 -7.37 -5.62 -6.13
C VAL A 163 -6.31 -4.54 -6.41
N GLY A 164 -6.39 -3.88 -7.56
CA GLY A 164 -5.43 -2.83 -7.92
C GLY A 164 -4.13 -3.34 -8.53
N LEU A 165 -4.14 -4.53 -9.12
CA LEU A 165 -3.01 -5.13 -9.83
C LEU A 165 -3.40 -5.42 -11.29
N TYR A 166 -2.63 -4.85 -12.23
CA TYR A 166 -2.94 -4.93 -13.65
C TYR A 166 -1.66 -5.16 -14.47
N LYS A 167 -1.58 -6.25 -15.20
CA LYS A 167 -0.59 -6.43 -16.26
C LYS A 167 -1.24 -6.08 -17.59
N ILE A 168 -0.67 -5.16 -18.33
CA ILE A 168 -1.21 -4.62 -19.57
C ILE A 168 -0.13 -4.69 -20.66
N ASN A 169 -0.37 -5.51 -21.67
CA ASN A 169 0.52 -5.65 -22.82
C ASN A 169 0.18 -4.63 -23.90
N GLU A 170 -1.12 -4.32 -24.09
CA GLU A 170 -1.64 -3.45 -25.15
C GLU A 170 -1.70 -1.98 -24.70
N THR A 171 -0.54 -1.40 -24.35
CA THR A 171 -0.43 -0.05 -23.80
C THR A 171 -0.90 1.03 -24.76
N ALA A 172 -0.71 0.85 -26.08
CA ALA A 172 -1.25 1.78 -27.09
C ALA A 172 -2.78 1.87 -27.00
N VAL A 173 -3.49 0.72 -26.87
CA VAL A 173 -4.94 0.67 -26.71
C VAL A 173 -5.37 1.27 -25.37
N LEU A 174 -4.59 1.05 -24.29
CA LEU A 174 -4.83 1.66 -22.99
C LEU A 174 -4.85 3.19 -23.10
N PHE A 175 -3.80 3.78 -23.68
CA PHE A 175 -3.70 5.24 -23.80
C PHE A 175 -4.74 5.84 -24.76
N GLU A 176 -5.14 5.10 -25.79
CA GLU A 176 -6.28 5.48 -26.63
C GLU A 176 -7.59 5.52 -25.82
N CYS A 177 -7.86 4.50 -25.00
CA CYS A 177 -9.03 4.45 -24.14
C CYS A 177 -9.01 5.55 -23.07
N LEU A 178 -7.85 5.79 -22.42
CA LEU A 178 -7.70 6.89 -21.45
C LEU A 178 -8.00 8.25 -22.11
N GLN A 179 -7.46 8.50 -23.30
CA GLN A 179 -7.73 9.72 -24.04
C GLN A 179 -9.22 9.85 -24.39
N GLN A 180 -9.89 8.76 -24.79
CA GLN A 180 -11.32 8.77 -25.06
C GLN A 180 -12.12 9.17 -23.82
N LEU A 181 -11.80 8.62 -22.63
CA LEU A 181 -12.47 9.01 -21.38
C LEU A 181 -12.37 10.52 -21.12
N PHE A 182 -11.23 11.14 -21.39
CA PHE A 182 -11.05 12.60 -21.21
C PHE A 182 -11.85 13.41 -22.23
N VAL A 183 -11.78 13.02 -23.51
CA VAL A 183 -12.47 13.75 -24.58
C VAL A 183 -14.00 13.69 -24.40
N GLU A 184 -14.52 12.52 -24.01
CA GLU A 184 -15.96 12.29 -23.80
C GLU A 184 -16.40 12.64 -22.37
N ASN A 185 -15.47 13.07 -21.49
CA ASN A 185 -15.70 13.38 -20.08
C ASN A 185 -16.43 12.25 -19.32
N ILE A 186 -16.01 11.01 -19.58
CA ILE A 186 -16.54 9.81 -18.90
C ILE A 186 -15.89 9.68 -17.54
N THR A 187 -16.66 9.93 -16.49
CA THR A 187 -16.18 9.83 -15.10
C THR A 187 -17.11 8.98 -14.26
N THR A 188 -16.50 8.24 -13.29
CA THR A 188 -17.27 7.55 -12.26
C THR A 188 -17.00 8.21 -10.90
N ARG A 189 -18.06 8.69 -10.24
CA ARG A 189 -18.00 9.50 -9.00
C ARG A 189 -17.11 10.76 -9.15
N GLY A 190 -17.06 11.35 -10.34
CA GLY A 190 -16.27 12.56 -10.64
C GLY A 190 -14.78 12.33 -10.88
N GLU A 191 -14.34 11.08 -11.04
CA GLU A 191 -12.96 10.71 -11.29
C GLU A 191 -12.83 9.89 -12.59
N TYR A 192 -11.72 10.06 -13.31
CA TYR A 192 -11.32 9.20 -14.42
C TYR A 192 -10.63 7.97 -13.87
N ASN A 193 -11.31 6.83 -13.84
CA ASN A 193 -10.79 5.61 -13.24
C ASN A 193 -10.10 4.71 -14.26
N LEU A 194 -9.06 4.04 -13.84
CA LEU A 194 -8.38 3.03 -14.67
C LEU A 194 -9.33 1.89 -15.06
N THR A 195 -10.25 1.50 -14.17
CA THR A 195 -11.27 0.48 -14.43
C THR A 195 -12.13 0.83 -15.66
N ASP A 196 -12.48 2.10 -15.84
CA ASP A 196 -13.30 2.56 -16.98
C ASP A 196 -12.49 2.47 -18.28
N ALA A 197 -11.19 2.77 -18.25
CA ALA A 197 -10.29 2.59 -19.41
C ALA A 197 -10.11 1.12 -19.77
N LEU A 198 -9.96 0.23 -18.78
CA LEU A 198 -9.87 -1.22 -19.01
C LEU A 198 -11.19 -1.78 -19.58
N ALA A 199 -12.33 -1.27 -19.14
CA ALA A 199 -13.63 -1.61 -19.72
C ALA A 199 -13.73 -1.18 -21.20
N CYS A 200 -13.21 0.00 -21.55
CA CYS A 200 -13.10 0.46 -22.93
C CYS A 200 -12.18 -0.46 -23.76
N MET A 201 -11.03 -0.89 -23.21
CA MET A 201 -10.14 -1.83 -23.88
C MET A 201 -10.84 -3.18 -24.21
N ILE A 202 -11.62 -3.72 -23.27
CA ILE A 202 -12.42 -4.93 -23.48
C ILE A 202 -13.43 -4.72 -24.63
N GLN A 203 -14.12 -3.59 -24.66
CA GLN A 203 -15.06 -3.25 -25.75
C GLN A 203 -14.36 -3.15 -27.10
N LYS A 204 -13.08 -2.75 -27.13
CA LYS A 204 -12.26 -2.72 -28.35
C LYS A 204 -11.62 -4.08 -28.70
N GLY A 205 -11.92 -5.12 -27.93
CA GLY A 205 -11.48 -6.49 -28.20
C GLY A 205 -10.23 -6.95 -27.45
N THR A 206 -9.64 -6.14 -26.56
CA THR A 206 -8.55 -6.59 -25.69
C THR A 206 -9.09 -7.63 -24.70
N ARG A 207 -8.35 -8.72 -24.54
CA ARG A 207 -8.72 -9.82 -23.63
C ARG A 207 -7.85 -9.75 -22.37
N PHE A 208 -8.48 -9.72 -21.22
CA PHE A 208 -7.82 -9.82 -19.92
C PHE A 208 -8.13 -11.14 -19.25
N ARG A 209 -7.10 -11.87 -18.85
CA ARG A 209 -7.26 -13.03 -17.97
C ARG A 209 -7.30 -12.58 -16.53
N SER A 210 -8.18 -13.15 -15.73
CA SER A 210 -8.19 -12.91 -14.28
C SER A 210 -7.15 -13.77 -13.58
N PHE A 211 -6.53 -13.23 -12.51
CA PHE A 211 -5.75 -14.01 -11.55
C PHE A 211 -6.21 -13.72 -10.11
N LYS A 212 -6.14 -14.73 -9.28
CA LYS A 212 -6.56 -14.60 -7.86
C LYS A 212 -5.37 -14.25 -6.99
N VAL A 213 -5.57 -13.32 -6.06
CA VAL A 213 -4.59 -13.05 -5.01
C VAL A 213 -4.91 -13.88 -3.76
N ALA A 214 -3.88 -14.42 -3.11
CA ALA A 214 -4.04 -15.22 -1.90
C ALA A 214 -4.49 -14.35 -0.73
N ASN A 215 -3.80 -13.24 -0.52
CA ASN A 215 -4.16 -12.22 0.47
C ASN A 215 -4.16 -10.84 -0.16
N TRP A 216 -5.10 -10.04 0.29
CA TRP A 216 -5.29 -8.65 -0.13
C TRP A 216 -5.54 -7.78 1.10
N PHE A 217 -4.65 -6.82 1.33
CA PHE A 217 -4.68 -5.91 2.45
C PHE A 217 -4.87 -4.48 1.95
N ASP A 218 -6.09 -3.96 2.09
CA ASP A 218 -6.38 -2.55 1.85
C ASP A 218 -5.91 -1.73 3.06
N CYS A 219 -4.81 -1.00 2.90
CA CYS A 219 -4.21 -0.17 3.94
C CYS A 219 -4.90 1.21 4.06
N GLY A 220 -6.21 1.29 3.84
CA GLY A 220 -6.99 2.53 3.82
C GLY A 220 -7.43 3.05 5.18
N LYS A 221 -7.45 2.22 6.23
CA LYS A 221 -7.95 2.55 7.57
C LYS A 221 -6.99 2.05 8.64
N LYS A 222 -7.04 2.65 9.85
CA LYS A 222 -6.21 2.23 11.00
C LYS A 222 -6.38 0.74 11.31
N GLU A 223 -7.61 0.28 11.39
CA GLU A 223 -7.93 -1.11 11.73
C GLU A 223 -7.33 -2.09 10.71
N SER A 224 -7.48 -1.79 9.41
CA SER A 224 -6.90 -2.61 8.35
C SER A 224 -5.37 -2.63 8.40
N ILE A 225 -4.72 -1.49 8.72
CA ILE A 225 -3.26 -1.41 8.86
C ILE A 225 -2.78 -2.28 10.03
N LEU A 226 -3.43 -2.23 11.18
CA LEU A 226 -3.07 -3.04 12.35
C LEU A 226 -3.31 -4.55 12.11
N GLU A 227 -4.40 -4.92 11.45
CA GLU A 227 -4.68 -6.30 11.04
C GLU A 227 -3.63 -6.81 10.03
N THR A 228 -3.27 -5.98 9.05
CA THR A 228 -2.21 -6.26 8.08
C THR A 228 -0.88 -6.46 8.79
N ASN A 229 -0.52 -5.59 9.73
CA ASN A 229 0.69 -5.69 10.53
C ASN A 229 0.75 -7.02 11.29
N ALA A 230 -0.32 -7.38 11.99
CA ALA A 230 -0.40 -8.64 12.73
C ALA A 230 -0.24 -9.86 11.81
N THR A 231 -0.92 -9.85 10.65
CA THR A 231 -0.88 -10.96 9.69
C THR A 231 0.51 -11.11 9.06
N LEU A 232 1.12 -10.02 8.62
CA LEU A 232 2.45 -10.06 8.03
C LEU A 232 3.52 -10.44 9.05
N LEU A 233 3.45 -9.92 10.29
CA LEU A 233 4.38 -10.32 11.36
C LEU A 233 4.27 -11.82 11.68
N LYS A 234 3.07 -12.38 11.75
CA LYS A 234 2.88 -13.83 11.92
C LYS A 234 3.56 -14.63 10.81
N LYS A 235 3.41 -14.18 9.58
CA LYS A 235 3.95 -14.87 8.40
C LYS A 235 5.47 -14.75 8.30
N MET A 236 6.00 -13.55 8.54
CA MET A 236 7.43 -13.26 8.43
C MET A 236 8.24 -13.69 9.67
N GLY A 237 7.57 -14.04 10.77
CA GLY A 237 8.21 -14.39 12.05
C GLY A 237 8.68 -13.17 12.86
N GLY A 238 8.47 -11.95 12.34
CA GLY A 238 9.00 -10.72 12.94
C GLY A 238 10.53 -10.61 12.84
N HIS A 239 11.06 -9.51 13.35
CA HIS A 239 12.49 -9.28 13.46
C HIS A 239 12.80 -8.57 14.78
N VAL A 240 13.70 -9.15 15.58
CA VAL A 240 14.21 -8.51 16.81
C VAL A 240 15.73 -8.53 16.70
N PRO A 241 16.42 -7.37 16.80
CA PRO A 241 17.87 -7.38 16.95
C PRO A 241 18.28 -8.25 18.13
N ALA A 242 19.51 -8.82 18.10
CA ALA A 242 19.99 -9.78 19.09
C ALA A 242 19.56 -9.43 20.52
N ALA A 243 18.97 -10.39 21.21
CA ALA A 243 18.08 -10.22 22.37
C ALA A 243 18.71 -9.58 23.63
N ASP A 244 20.00 -9.37 23.67
CA ASP A 244 20.71 -8.93 24.90
C ASP A 244 20.61 -7.41 25.15
N ILE A 245 19.84 -6.69 24.33
CA ILE A 245 19.83 -5.22 24.32
C ILE A 245 18.71 -4.64 25.19
N TYR A 246 17.66 -5.41 25.50
CA TYR A 246 16.46 -4.88 26.16
C TYR A 246 16.39 -5.28 27.63
N LYS A 247 16.84 -4.37 28.50
CA LYS A 247 16.90 -4.60 29.94
C LYS A 247 15.52 -4.79 30.57
N ASP A 248 15.36 -5.86 31.37
CA ASP A 248 14.14 -6.15 32.13
C ASP A 248 12.86 -6.08 31.25
N THR A 249 12.94 -6.62 30.01
CA THR A 249 11.87 -6.53 29.00
C THR A 249 11.43 -7.93 28.56
N ILE A 250 10.10 -8.12 28.46
CA ILE A 250 9.49 -9.35 27.94
C ILE A 250 9.04 -9.08 26.49
N ILE A 251 9.54 -9.90 25.56
CA ILE A 251 9.13 -9.86 24.17
C ILE A 251 8.18 -11.03 23.88
N ILE A 252 6.95 -10.72 23.45
CA ILE A 252 5.94 -11.71 23.05
C ILE A 252 5.81 -11.68 21.52
N HIS A 253 6.37 -12.69 20.86
CA HIS A 253 6.36 -12.78 19.40
C HIS A 253 4.96 -12.99 18.80
N PRO A 254 4.71 -12.59 17.52
CA PRO A 254 5.67 -11.96 16.60
C PRO A 254 5.76 -10.45 16.81
N VAL A 255 6.98 -9.92 16.74
CA VAL A 255 7.27 -8.48 16.79
C VAL A 255 8.35 -8.11 15.79
N SER A 256 8.37 -6.85 15.35
CA SER A 256 9.46 -6.27 14.57
C SER A 256 9.97 -5.03 15.29
N ILE A 257 11.27 -5.01 15.62
CA ILE A 257 11.94 -3.89 16.29
C ILE A 257 13.08 -3.43 15.40
N ALA A 258 13.04 -2.16 14.97
CA ALA A 258 14.11 -1.59 14.15
C ALA A 258 15.37 -1.28 14.97
N ALA A 259 16.46 -0.98 14.27
CA ALA A 259 17.74 -0.64 14.90
C ALA A 259 17.68 0.65 15.73
N GLY A 260 18.56 0.78 16.71
CA GLY A 260 18.71 1.98 17.54
C GLY A 260 17.65 2.15 18.63
N CYS A 261 16.75 1.20 18.82
CA CYS A 261 15.73 1.27 19.87
C CYS A 261 16.33 1.02 21.27
N THR A 262 15.86 1.79 22.25
CA THR A 262 16.15 1.61 23.68
C THR A 262 14.88 1.18 24.40
N ILE A 263 14.81 -0.06 24.87
CA ILE A 263 13.61 -0.61 25.52
C ILE A 263 14.00 -1.16 26.89
N SER A 264 13.28 -0.77 27.93
CA SER A 264 13.54 -1.26 29.29
C SER A 264 12.29 -1.28 30.16
N ASN A 265 12.24 -2.27 31.08
CA ASN A 265 11.10 -2.46 32.00
C ASN A 265 9.75 -2.52 31.23
N ALA A 266 9.68 -3.27 30.13
CA ALA A 266 8.55 -3.25 29.23
C ALA A 266 8.04 -4.65 28.88
N ILE A 267 6.79 -4.73 28.41
CA ILE A 267 6.21 -5.90 27.75
C ILE A 267 5.84 -5.50 26.34
N ILE A 268 6.48 -6.10 25.34
CA ILE A 268 6.27 -5.76 23.94
C ILE A 268 5.71 -6.97 23.18
N GLY A 269 4.57 -6.78 22.54
CA GLY A 269 3.91 -7.82 21.74
C GLY A 269 2.65 -8.40 22.38
N PRO A 270 1.96 -9.31 21.64
CA PRO A 270 2.30 -9.70 20.27
C PRO A 270 1.94 -8.62 19.23
N HIS A 271 2.34 -8.85 17.96
CA HIS A 271 1.97 -8.06 16.80
C HIS A 271 2.37 -6.58 16.86
N VAL A 272 3.51 -6.28 17.43
CA VAL A 272 4.05 -4.92 17.54
C VAL A 272 5.15 -4.69 16.52
N ALA A 273 5.07 -3.57 15.79
CA ALA A 273 6.15 -3.07 14.94
C ALA A 273 6.65 -1.73 15.52
N ILE A 274 7.97 -1.62 15.73
CA ILE A 274 8.62 -0.45 16.32
C ILE A 274 9.64 0.10 15.33
N GLY A 275 9.48 1.38 14.98
CA GLY A 275 10.38 2.13 14.10
C GLY A 275 11.74 2.44 14.76
N PRO A 276 12.73 2.92 13.98
CA PRO A 276 14.10 3.10 14.43
C PRO A 276 14.23 4.20 15.51
N ASN A 277 15.27 4.05 16.34
CA ASN A 277 15.66 5.03 17.36
C ASN A 277 14.53 5.41 18.35
N THR A 278 13.63 4.49 18.62
CA THR A 278 12.50 4.66 19.54
C THR A 278 12.89 4.28 20.96
N THR A 279 12.47 5.07 21.93
CA THR A 279 12.69 4.83 23.36
C THR A 279 11.38 4.41 24.03
N ILE A 280 11.37 3.27 24.71
CA ILE A 280 10.20 2.73 25.42
C ILE A 280 10.62 2.30 26.82
N THR A 281 9.99 2.88 27.83
CA THR A 281 10.30 2.56 29.23
C THR A 281 9.02 2.36 30.05
N GLN A 282 9.04 1.39 30.97
CA GLN A 282 7.95 1.10 31.92
C GLN A 282 6.58 0.94 31.24
N SER A 283 6.53 0.26 30.05
CA SER A 283 5.35 0.28 29.20
C SER A 283 4.92 -1.12 28.77
N ILE A 284 3.63 -1.26 28.44
CA ILE A 284 3.05 -2.46 27.86
C ILE A 284 2.45 -2.10 26.50
N ILE A 285 2.90 -2.76 25.43
CA ILE A 285 2.47 -2.45 24.07
C ILE A 285 2.09 -3.75 23.36
N ARG A 286 0.90 -3.80 22.77
CA ARG A 286 0.42 -4.93 21.98
C ARG A 286 -0.40 -4.45 20.76
N ASP A 287 -0.48 -5.30 19.74
CA ASP A 287 -1.28 -5.08 18.53
C ASP A 287 -1.13 -3.65 17.95
N SER A 288 0.09 -3.12 17.92
CA SER A 288 0.34 -1.70 17.68
C SER A 288 1.52 -1.46 16.73
N ILE A 289 1.50 -0.30 16.07
CA ILE A 289 2.60 0.20 15.25
C ILE A 289 3.10 1.50 15.87
N ILE A 290 4.40 1.58 16.13
CA ILE A 290 5.09 2.73 16.72
C ILE A 290 6.08 3.27 15.69
N GLY A 291 5.95 4.54 15.35
CA GLY A 291 6.87 5.25 14.45
C GLY A 291 8.27 5.39 15.02
N GLY A 292 9.22 5.76 14.18
CA GLY A 292 10.61 6.00 14.61
C GLY A 292 10.76 7.26 15.44
N TYR A 293 11.87 7.33 16.22
CA TYR A 293 12.22 8.48 17.09
C TYR A 293 11.14 8.82 18.13
N THR A 294 10.29 7.86 18.46
CA THR A 294 9.18 8.02 19.41
C THR A 294 9.66 7.76 20.84
N ASN A 295 9.08 8.50 21.80
CA ASN A 295 9.37 8.31 23.23
C ASN A 295 8.08 7.90 23.95
N LEU A 296 8.08 6.69 24.52
CA LEU A 296 6.95 6.14 25.27
C LEU A 296 7.39 5.82 26.70
N HIS A 297 6.71 6.43 27.69
CA HIS A 297 7.04 6.25 29.10
C HIS A 297 5.77 6.02 29.93
N GLU A 298 5.76 4.93 30.73
CA GLU A 298 4.62 4.60 31.60
C GLU A 298 3.28 4.46 30.87
N VAL A 299 3.29 3.89 29.64
CA VAL A 299 2.08 3.72 28.84
C VAL A 299 1.62 2.28 28.75
N VAL A 300 0.32 2.08 28.61
CA VAL A 300 -0.27 0.79 28.20
C VAL A 300 -1.04 1.04 26.90
N LEU A 301 -0.47 0.57 25.78
CA LEU A 301 -1.04 0.74 24.44
C LEU A 301 -1.55 -0.59 23.89
N ASP A 302 -2.75 -0.53 23.34
CA ASP A 302 -3.40 -1.63 22.64
C ASP A 302 -4.06 -1.08 21.37
N ASN A 303 -3.98 -1.81 20.26
CA ASN A 303 -4.58 -1.41 18.99
C ASN A 303 -4.27 0.06 18.61
N SER A 304 -2.98 0.44 18.74
CA SER A 304 -2.55 1.82 18.61
C SER A 304 -1.66 2.02 17.37
N LEU A 305 -1.81 3.19 16.75
CA LEU A 305 -0.95 3.65 15.65
C LEU A 305 -0.35 4.98 16.06
N ILE A 306 0.96 5.00 16.32
CA ILE A 306 1.72 6.15 16.78
C ILE A 306 2.67 6.58 15.67
N GLY A 307 2.63 7.86 15.29
CA GLY A 307 3.53 8.44 14.29
C GLY A 307 4.97 8.57 14.79
N SER A 308 5.85 9.00 13.90
CA SER A 308 7.25 9.26 14.24
C SER A 308 7.39 10.56 15.04
N ASP A 309 8.51 10.69 15.79
CA ASP A 309 8.82 11.88 16.61
C ASP A 309 7.72 12.23 17.61
N ALA A 310 6.94 11.24 18.07
CA ALA A 310 5.88 11.42 19.04
C ALA A 310 6.39 11.17 20.47
N SER A 311 5.81 11.84 21.45
CA SER A 311 6.06 11.60 22.87
C SER A 311 4.75 11.33 23.61
N VAL A 312 4.67 10.21 24.33
CA VAL A 312 3.47 9.85 25.12
C VAL A 312 3.90 9.38 26.49
N LYS A 313 3.31 9.95 27.52
CA LYS A 313 3.59 9.59 28.91
C LYS A 313 2.30 9.41 29.71
N GLY A 314 2.24 8.33 30.49
CA GLY A 314 1.25 8.16 31.54
C GLY A 314 -0.17 7.80 31.11
N LEU A 315 -0.41 6.81 30.23
CA LEU A 315 -1.77 6.42 29.86
C LEU A 315 -2.00 4.95 29.45
N SER A 316 -3.23 4.47 29.69
CA SER A 316 -3.75 3.19 29.23
C SER A 316 -4.93 3.39 28.27
N ARG A 317 -4.70 3.44 26.94
CA ARG A 317 -5.78 3.57 25.92
C ARG A 317 -5.32 3.16 24.53
N SER A 318 -6.30 3.06 23.61
CA SER A 318 -6.03 2.99 22.17
C SER A 318 -5.86 4.40 21.62
N LEU A 319 -4.73 4.69 21.00
CA LEU A 319 -4.38 6.00 20.45
C LEU A 319 -4.18 5.92 18.92
N ASN A 320 -4.47 7.05 18.27
CA ASN A 320 -4.07 7.32 16.89
C ASN A 320 -3.43 8.71 16.85
N ILE A 321 -2.11 8.73 16.84
CA ILE A 321 -1.31 9.94 17.01
C ILE A 321 -0.42 10.13 15.79
N GLY A 322 -0.41 11.35 15.25
CA GLY A 322 0.47 11.78 14.16
C GLY A 322 1.90 12.01 14.60
N ASP A 323 2.75 12.41 13.65
CA ASP A 323 4.15 12.73 13.91
C ASP A 323 4.29 14.00 14.74
N ASN A 324 5.42 14.14 15.45
CA ASN A 324 5.78 15.30 16.27
C ASN A 324 4.72 15.66 17.35
N THR A 325 4.03 14.67 17.88
CA THR A 325 3.02 14.89 18.93
C THR A 325 3.59 14.55 20.29
N GLU A 326 3.39 15.44 21.25
CA GLU A 326 3.65 15.20 22.67
C GLU A 326 2.33 15.15 23.44
N ILE A 327 2.14 14.11 24.23
CA ILE A 327 0.98 13.93 25.10
C ILE A 327 1.48 13.51 26.47
N ASP A 328 1.15 14.32 27.48
CA ASP A 328 1.38 14.01 28.89
C ASP A 328 0.01 13.95 29.60
N PHE A 329 -0.25 12.83 30.27
CA PHE A 329 -1.49 12.64 31.01
C PHE A 329 -1.34 12.81 32.52
N GLY A 330 -0.22 13.40 32.98
CA GLY A 330 0.06 13.69 34.37
C GLY A 330 1.04 12.79 35.05
#